data_b8b8a1e7da8e495f8d17a0661ca08ac0
#
_entry.id   b8b8a1e7da8e495f8d17a0661ca08ac0
#
_cell.length_a   1.000
_cell.length_b   1.000
_cell.length_c   1.000
_cell.angle_alpha   90.00
_cell.angle_beta   90.00
_cell.angle_gamma   90.00
#
_symmetry.space_group_name_H-M   'P 1'
#
loop_
_entity.id
_entity.type
_entity.pdbx_description
1 polymer ?
#
loop_
_entity_poly.entity_id
_entity_poly.type
_entity_poly.pdbx_seq_one_letter_code
_entity_poly.pdbx_strand_id
1 'polypeptide(L)'
;MDEKRDVARELARQHYDAGDPLGWFEALYKQANGKFDTIPWADRGVNPHLAAWCVRELHPRPGARVVVIGCGLGDDAEYLAARGAVVTAFDLSETAIQWCRQRFPQSTVTYKVANLLEFIGDFDLAVEIYTLQAMPPALRAQAIESAGNLARDLLIICRGREETDPPGQLPWPLTRADLEPLSNLGLSIQNFEDFDDPFQPGTRRFRAYWRR
;
A
#
# COMPACT_ATOMS: atom_id res chain seq x y z
N MET A 1 -23.08 -5.89 4.38
CA MET A 1 -21.81 -6.24 5.07
C MET A 1 -20.83 -6.70 4.00
N ASP A 2 -19.59 -6.34 4.13
CA ASP A 2 -18.56 -6.69 3.14
C ASP A 2 -17.92 -8.02 3.57
N GLU A 3 -18.49 -9.13 3.13
CA GLU A 3 -18.10 -10.50 3.48
C GLU A 3 -16.58 -10.74 3.29
N LYS A 4 -15.97 -10.14 2.26
CA LYS A 4 -14.53 -10.26 2.01
C LYS A 4 -13.69 -9.64 3.13
N ARG A 5 -14.12 -8.48 3.63
CA ARG A 5 -13.44 -7.81 4.76
C ARG A 5 -13.62 -8.57 6.06
N ASP A 6 -14.76 -9.21 6.26
CA ASP A 6 -15.01 -10.00 7.46
C ASP A 6 -14.12 -11.26 7.47
N VAL A 7 -13.91 -11.90 6.32
CA VAL A 7 -12.94 -13.00 6.17
C VAL A 7 -11.51 -12.53 6.49
N ALA A 8 -11.09 -11.39 5.95
CA ALA A 8 -9.77 -10.84 6.21
C ALA A 8 -9.55 -10.49 7.70
N ARG A 9 -10.58 -9.94 8.37
CA ARG A 9 -10.55 -9.63 9.81
C ARG A 9 -10.42 -10.88 10.66
N GLU A 10 -11.16 -11.93 10.32
CA GLU A 10 -11.10 -13.18 11.06
C GLU A 10 -9.74 -13.86 10.91
N LEU A 11 -9.19 -13.91 9.70
CA LEU A 11 -7.83 -14.41 9.47
C LEU A 11 -6.79 -13.60 10.25
N ALA A 12 -6.88 -12.26 10.20
CA ALA A 12 -5.98 -11.39 10.94
C ALA A 12 -6.04 -11.66 12.45
N ARG A 13 -7.25 -11.81 13.01
CA ARG A 13 -7.45 -12.12 14.42
C ARG A 13 -6.78 -13.44 14.81
N GLN A 14 -7.00 -14.51 14.02
CA GLN A 14 -6.41 -15.84 14.26
C GLN A 14 -4.89 -15.78 14.26
N HIS A 15 -4.29 -15.04 13.31
CA HIS A 15 -2.85 -14.89 13.22
C HIS A 15 -2.28 -14.03 14.38
N TYR A 16 -3.00 -12.97 14.81
CA TYR A 16 -2.58 -12.18 15.97
C TYR A 16 -2.57 -13.00 17.25
N ASP A 17 -3.62 -13.80 17.45
CA ASP A 17 -3.73 -14.71 18.61
C ASP A 17 -2.60 -15.79 18.62
N ALA A 18 -2.12 -16.16 17.44
CA ALA A 18 -1.00 -17.08 17.26
C ALA A 18 0.40 -16.43 17.34
N GLY A 19 0.48 -15.10 17.52
CA GLY A 19 1.74 -14.36 17.57
C GLY A 19 2.42 -14.13 16.22
N ASP A 20 1.68 -14.30 15.11
CA ASP A 20 2.13 -14.06 13.75
C ASP A 20 1.32 -12.92 13.09
N PRO A 21 1.56 -11.65 13.47
CA PRO A 21 0.68 -10.54 13.11
C PRO A 21 0.66 -10.19 11.62
N LEU A 22 1.53 -10.77 10.81
CA LEU A 22 1.62 -10.50 9.38
C LEU A 22 1.29 -11.72 8.49
N GLY A 23 1.26 -12.92 9.03
CA GLY A 23 1.04 -14.14 8.25
C GLY A 23 -0.34 -14.25 7.60
N TRP A 24 -1.32 -13.51 8.10
CA TRP A 24 -2.67 -13.50 7.54
C TRP A 24 -2.74 -12.96 6.09
N PHE A 25 -1.79 -12.13 5.67
CA PHE A 25 -1.71 -11.67 4.28
C PHE A 25 -1.51 -12.84 3.33
N GLU A 26 -0.50 -13.67 3.59
CA GLU A 26 -0.24 -14.87 2.79
C GLU A 26 -1.39 -15.88 2.89
N ALA A 27 -1.95 -16.06 4.09
CA ALA A 27 -3.09 -16.96 4.31
C ALA A 27 -4.31 -16.55 3.48
N LEU A 28 -4.61 -15.24 3.39
CA LEU A 28 -5.72 -14.72 2.59
C LEU A 28 -5.53 -15.01 1.09
N TYR A 29 -4.33 -14.74 0.54
CA TYR A 29 -4.04 -15.04 -0.85
C TYR A 29 -4.11 -16.54 -1.15
N LYS A 30 -3.57 -17.40 -0.28
CA LYS A 30 -3.68 -18.86 -0.42
C LYS A 30 -5.12 -19.34 -0.40
N GLN A 31 -5.91 -18.82 0.55
CA GLN A 31 -7.34 -19.18 0.65
C GLN A 31 -8.14 -18.74 -0.59
N ALA A 32 -7.80 -17.61 -1.18
CA ALA A 32 -8.44 -17.11 -2.38
C ALA A 32 -8.23 -18.06 -3.59
N ASN A 33 -7.15 -18.80 -3.63
CA ASN A 33 -6.85 -19.85 -4.62
C ASN A 33 -7.13 -19.40 -6.07
N GLY A 34 -6.60 -18.24 -6.45
CA GLY A 34 -6.79 -17.64 -7.79
C GLY A 34 -8.11 -16.90 -8.00
N LYS A 35 -9.00 -16.86 -7.01
CA LYS A 35 -10.24 -16.07 -7.06
C LYS A 35 -9.96 -14.64 -6.59
N PHE A 36 -9.43 -13.81 -7.46
CA PHE A 36 -9.00 -12.44 -7.12
C PHE A 36 -10.13 -11.58 -6.55
N ASP A 37 -11.36 -11.84 -6.97
CA ASP A 37 -12.56 -11.15 -6.50
C ASP A 37 -12.88 -11.42 -5.02
N THR A 38 -12.23 -12.37 -4.37
CA THR A 38 -12.36 -12.60 -2.93
C THR A 38 -11.39 -11.76 -2.09
N ILE A 39 -10.39 -11.13 -2.71
CA ILE A 39 -9.44 -10.25 -2.04
C ILE A 39 -10.06 -8.85 -1.85
N PRO A 40 -10.16 -8.31 -0.61
CA PRO A 40 -10.90 -7.07 -0.34
C PRO A 40 -10.36 -5.80 -1.02
N TRP A 41 -9.09 -5.80 -1.44
CA TRP A 41 -8.41 -4.66 -2.08
C TRP A 41 -8.05 -4.89 -3.55
N ALA A 42 -8.48 -6.02 -4.13
CA ALA A 42 -8.13 -6.39 -5.50
C ALA A 42 -9.15 -5.84 -6.51
N ASP A 43 -8.96 -4.62 -6.95
CA ASP A 43 -9.82 -3.95 -7.92
C ASP A 43 -9.50 -4.36 -9.38
N ARG A 44 -8.42 -5.09 -9.61
CA ARG A 44 -7.91 -5.55 -10.94
C ARG A 44 -7.75 -4.41 -11.94
N GLY A 45 -7.27 -3.30 -11.46
CA GLY A 45 -6.97 -2.10 -12.22
C GLY A 45 -6.17 -1.14 -11.36
N VAL A 46 -5.59 -0.12 -11.97
CA VAL A 46 -4.86 0.90 -11.24
C VAL A 46 -5.75 1.60 -10.22
N ASN A 47 -5.20 1.88 -9.06
CA ASN A 47 -5.89 2.70 -8.06
C ASN A 47 -6.23 4.08 -8.66
N PRO A 48 -7.52 4.50 -8.65
CA PRO A 48 -7.93 5.74 -9.31
C PRO A 48 -7.29 6.99 -8.70
N HIS A 49 -6.98 6.97 -7.41
CA HIS A 49 -6.32 8.09 -6.74
C HIS A 49 -4.84 8.19 -7.12
N LEU A 50 -4.15 7.05 -7.36
CA LEU A 50 -2.81 7.00 -7.93
C LEU A 50 -2.84 7.54 -9.36
N ALA A 51 -3.75 7.06 -10.20
CA ALA A 51 -3.85 7.48 -11.59
C ALA A 51 -4.08 8.99 -11.71
N ALA A 52 -5.02 9.54 -10.92
CA ALA A 52 -5.29 10.97 -10.87
C ALA A 52 -4.08 11.79 -10.40
N TRP A 53 -3.35 11.31 -9.38
CA TRP A 53 -2.14 11.96 -8.88
C TRP A 53 -1.03 11.96 -9.95
N CYS A 54 -0.79 10.83 -10.60
CA CYS A 54 0.23 10.72 -11.66
C CYS A 54 -0.03 11.69 -12.83
N VAL A 55 -1.28 11.87 -13.20
CA VAL A 55 -1.64 12.81 -14.28
C VAL A 55 -1.45 14.25 -13.85
N ARG A 56 -1.91 14.62 -12.65
CA ARG A 56 -1.83 15.98 -12.13
C ARG A 56 -0.40 16.44 -11.88
N GLU A 57 0.40 15.60 -11.27
CA GLU A 57 1.78 15.93 -10.86
C GLU A 57 2.81 15.58 -11.94
N LEU A 58 2.39 15.00 -13.08
CA LEU A 58 3.26 14.49 -14.14
C LEU A 58 4.32 13.51 -13.62
N HIS A 59 3.90 12.65 -12.70
CA HIS A 59 4.75 11.60 -12.09
C HIS A 59 4.32 10.18 -12.50
N PRO A 60 5.23 9.19 -12.37
CA PRO A 60 6.67 9.38 -12.26
C PRO A 60 7.26 9.91 -13.58
N ARG A 61 8.42 10.53 -13.50
CA ARG A 61 9.18 10.88 -14.71
C ARG A 61 9.70 9.61 -15.37
N PRO A 62 9.77 9.55 -16.71
CA PRO A 62 10.38 8.40 -17.39
C PRO A 62 11.80 8.15 -16.87
N GLY A 63 12.11 6.86 -16.62
CA GLY A 63 13.39 6.43 -16.05
C GLY A 63 13.50 6.57 -14.52
N ALA A 64 12.53 7.17 -13.83
CA ALA A 64 12.53 7.24 -12.37
C ALA A 64 12.49 5.82 -11.76
N ARG A 65 13.30 5.58 -10.74
CA ARG A 65 13.29 4.34 -9.96
C ARG A 65 12.18 4.41 -8.93
N VAL A 66 11.15 3.58 -9.10
CA VAL A 66 9.96 3.59 -8.26
C VAL A 66 9.87 2.27 -7.48
N VAL A 67 9.54 2.33 -6.20
CA VAL A 67 9.16 1.16 -5.42
C VAL A 67 7.67 1.21 -5.07
N VAL A 68 6.97 0.09 -5.31
CA VAL A 68 5.57 -0.11 -4.89
C VAL A 68 5.54 -1.05 -3.69
N ILE A 69 5.04 -0.54 -2.58
CA ILE A 69 5.01 -1.22 -1.27
C ILE A 69 3.70 -2.00 -1.16
N GLY A 70 3.76 -3.30 -0.83
CA GLY A 70 2.56 -4.12 -0.69
C GLY A 70 1.77 -4.18 -2.00
N CYS A 71 2.43 -4.56 -3.09
CA CYS A 71 1.91 -4.39 -4.44
C CYS A 71 0.68 -5.25 -4.79
N GLY A 72 0.31 -6.19 -3.93
CA GLY A 72 -0.86 -7.06 -4.11
C GLY A 72 -0.83 -7.79 -5.46
N LEU A 73 -1.80 -7.49 -6.32
CA LEU A 73 -1.93 -8.11 -7.65
C LEU A 73 -1.12 -7.41 -8.75
N GLY A 74 -0.38 -6.34 -8.43
CA GLY A 74 0.58 -5.69 -9.32
C GLY A 74 0.04 -4.60 -10.24
N ASP A 75 -1.26 -4.32 -10.22
CA ASP A 75 -1.89 -3.39 -11.17
C ASP A 75 -1.30 -1.97 -11.11
N ASP A 76 -1.03 -1.45 -9.91
CA ASP A 76 -0.40 -0.13 -9.72
C ASP A 76 1.06 -0.12 -10.20
N ALA A 77 1.80 -1.20 -9.97
CA ALA A 77 3.18 -1.33 -10.43
C ALA A 77 3.27 -1.36 -11.96
N GLU A 78 2.39 -2.12 -12.61
CA GLU A 78 2.31 -2.17 -14.08
C GLU A 78 1.91 -0.81 -14.68
N TYR A 79 0.97 -0.11 -14.05
CA TYR A 79 0.59 1.23 -14.47
C TYR A 79 1.77 2.20 -14.44
N LEU A 80 2.57 2.18 -13.38
CA LEU A 80 3.75 3.04 -13.25
C LEU A 80 4.84 2.66 -14.25
N ALA A 81 5.05 1.36 -14.49
CA ALA A 81 5.98 0.87 -15.50
C ALA A 81 5.56 1.28 -16.92
N ALA A 82 4.26 1.20 -17.25
CA ALA A 82 3.73 1.64 -18.53
C ALA A 82 3.90 3.16 -18.74
N ARG A 83 4.10 3.95 -17.70
CA ARG A 83 4.45 5.38 -17.76
C ARG A 83 5.95 5.65 -17.87
N GLY A 84 6.75 4.59 -18.04
CA GLY A 84 8.19 4.67 -18.27
C GLY A 84 9.05 4.65 -16.99
N ALA A 85 8.48 4.35 -15.83
CA ALA A 85 9.27 4.15 -14.60
C ALA A 85 10.02 2.82 -14.61
N VAL A 86 11.16 2.77 -13.92
CA VAL A 86 11.86 1.54 -13.57
C VAL A 86 11.31 1.07 -12.22
N VAL A 87 10.40 0.07 -12.25
CA VAL A 87 9.62 -0.30 -11.07
C VAL A 87 10.15 -1.55 -10.40
N THR A 88 10.37 -1.46 -9.09
CA THR A 88 10.45 -2.59 -8.18
C THR A 88 9.15 -2.64 -7.38
N ALA A 89 8.51 -3.80 -7.31
CA ALA A 89 7.29 -3.98 -6.53
C ALA A 89 7.46 -5.16 -5.59
N PHE A 90 7.06 -5.02 -4.35
CA PHE A 90 7.15 -6.12 -3.40
C PHE A 90 5.87 -6.29 -2.60
N ASP A 91 5.65 -7.52 -2.18
CA ASP A 91 4.59 -7.90 -1.24
C ASP A 91 5.15 -8.93 -0.27
N LEU A 92 4.58 -8.99 0.93
CA LEU A 92 4.92 -10.01 1.91
C LEU A 92 4.46 -11.40 1.44
N SER A 93 3.35 -11.46 0.70
CA SER A 93 2.76 -12.69 0.19
C SER A 93 3.51 -13.21 -1.03
N GLU A 94 4.10 -14.40 -0.89
CA GLU A 94 4.68 -15.14 -2.01
C GLU A 94 3.64 -15.47 -3.07
N THR A 95 2.43 -15.84 -2.63
CA THR A 95 1.30 -16.15 -3.51
C THR A 95 0.91 -14.93 -4.34
N ALA A 96 0.84 -13.73 -3.76
CA ALA A 96 0.56 -12.49 -4.49
C ALA A 96 1.62 -12.24 -5.58
N ILE A 97 2.91 -12.38 -5.24
CA ILE A 97 4.01 -12.19 -6.18
C ILE A 97 3.99 -13.24 -7.31
N GLN A 98 3.67 -14.49 -7.01
CA GLN A 98 3.50 -15.51 -8.04
C GLN A 98 2.37 -15.14 -9.00
N TRP A 99 1.26 -14.62 -8.49
CA TRP A 99 0.14 -14.17 -9.32
C TRP A 99 0.50 -12.95 -10.18
N CYS A 100 1.27 -11.99 -9.65
CA CYS A 100 1.78 -10.89 -10.47
C CYS A 100 2.54 -11.40 -11.68
N ARG A 101 3.49 -12.33 -11.47
CA ARG A 101 4.30 -12.91 -12.55
C ARG A 101 3.46 -13.69 -13.56
N GLN A 102 2.41 -14.37 -13.12
CA GLN A 102 1.48 -15.10 -13.98
C GLN A 102 0.56 -14.16 -14.78
N ARG A 103 0.08 -13.09 -14.17
CA ARG A 103 -0.78 -12.09 -14.81
C ARG A 103 -0.04 -11.25 -15.84
N PHE A 104 1.23 -10.96 -15.56
CA PHE A 104 2.06 -10.06 -16.38
C PHE A 104 3.36 -10.75 -16.83
N PRO A 105 3.29 -11.79 -17.68
CA PRO A 105 4.46 -12.60 -18.05
C PRO A 105 5.51 -11.84 -18.87
N GLN A 106 5.17 -10.71 -19.43
CA GLN A 106 6.08 -9.83 -20.19
C GLN A 106 6.39 -8.53 -19.46
N SER A 107 6.10 -8.45 -18.16
CA SER A 107 6.32 -7.26 -17.36
C SER A 107 7.80 -6.87 -17.26
N THR A 108 8.05 -5.58 -17.24
CA THR A 108 9.37 -5.00 -16.89
C THR A 108 9.50 -4.72 -15.40
N VAL A 109 8.45 -4.94 -14.62
CA VAL A 109 8.47 -4.76 -13.15
C VAL A 109 9.29 -5.85 -12.48
N THR A 110 10.17 -5.45 -11.57
CA THR A 110 10.91 -6.39 -10.71
C THR A 110 10.06 -6.74 -9.49
N TYR A 111 9.39 -7.90 -9.52
CA TYR A 111 8.57 -8.41 -8.42
C TYR A 111 9.40 -9.17 -7.38
N LYS A 112 9.28 -8.81 -6.10
CA LYS A 112 10.00 -9.42 -4.96
C LYS A 112 9.04 -9.84 -3.85
N VAL A 113 9.32 -10.95 -3.20
CA VAL A 113 8.73 -11.28 -1.89
C VAL A 113 9.58 -10.58 -0.83
N ALA A 114 9.00 -9.67 -0.07
CA ALA A 114 9.74 -8.94 0.96
C ALA A 114 8.79 -8.37 2.04
N ASN A 115 9.33 -8.26 3.26
CA ASN A 115 8.69 -7.58 4.37
C ASN A 115 9.11 -6.11 4.38
N LEU A 116 8.15 -5.19 4.39
CA LEU A 116 8.41 -3.75 4.47
C LEU A 116 9.32 -3.37 5.65
N LEU A 117 9.17 -4.05 6.79
CA LEU A 117 9.94 -3.76 8.01
C LEU A 117 11.44 -4.07 7.87
N GLU A 118 11.83 -4.87 6.86
CA GLU A 118 13.20 -5.33 6.63
C GLU A 118 13.73 -4.91 5.26
N PHE A 119 12.85 -4.43 4.38
CA PHE A 119 13.22 -4.07 3.01
C PHE A 119 14.06 -2.80 2.99
N ILE A 120 15.22 -2.89 2.34
CA ILE A 120 16.15 -1.77 2.17
C ILE A 120 16.27 -1.45 0.68
N GLY A 121 16.27 -0.16 0.36
CA GLY A 121 16.40 0.31 -1.01
C GLY A 121 16.67 1.81 -1.06
N ASP A 122 17.01 2.27 -2.27
CA ASP A 122 17.19 3.70 -2.57
C ASP A 122 16.49 3.98 -3.90
N PHE A 123 15.34 4.66 -3.81
CA PHE A 123 14.46 4.93 -4.94
C PHE A 123 14.21 6.44 -5.07
N ASP A 124 13.72 6.86 -6.24
CA ASP A 124 13.30 8.24 -6.45
C ASP A 124 11.92 8.49 -5.85
N LEU A 125 11.03 7.48 -5.94
CA LEU A 125 9.67 7.53 -5.41
C LEU A 125 9.29 6.19 -4.78
N ALA A 126 8.74 6.23 -3.58
CA ALA A 126 8.00 5.13 -2.96
C ALA A 126 6.50 5.39 -3.06
N VAL A 127 5.75 4.37 -3.44
CA VAL A 127 4.29 4.41 -3.52
C VAL A 127 3.71 3.38 -2.55
N GLU A 128 2.96 3.87 -1.60
CA GLU A 128 2.24 3.11 -0.58
C GLU A 128 0.75 3.31 -0.78
N ILE A 129 0.00 2.22 -1.00
CA ILE A 129 -1.45 2.26 -1.18
C ILE A 129 -2.08 1.16 -0.34
N TYR A 130 -2.79 1.57 0.73
CA TYR A 130 -3.59 0.71 1.62
C TYR A 130 -2.81 -0.31 2.46
N THR A 131 -1.47 -0.37 2.39
CA THR A 131 -0.65 -1.30 3.19
C THR A 131 -0.55 -0.83 4.63
N LEU A 132 -0.22 0.45 4.87
CA LEU A 132 -0.07 1.00 6.22
C LEU A 132 -1.35 0.90 7.06
N GLN A 133 -2.53 1.05 6.44
CA GLN A 133 -3.80 0.86 7.12
C GLN A 133 -4.13 -0.60 7.45
N ALA A 134 -3.42 -1.55 6.86
CA ALA A 134 -3.54 -2.98 7.12
C ALA A 134 -2.49 -3.50 8.11
N MET A 135 -1.48 -2.69 8.42
CA MET A 135 -0.47 -3.02 9.44
C MET A 135 -1.07 -2.98 10.84
N PRO A 136 -0.72 -3.95 11.71
CA PRO A 136 -1.10 -3.90 13.11
C PRO A 136 -0.72 -2.57 13.75
N PRO A 137 -1.55 -1.97 14.62
CA PRO A 137 -1.23 -0.69 15.25
C PRO A 137 0.14 -0.66 15.94
N ALA A 138 0.56 -1.77 16.54
CA ALA A 138 1.86 -1.88 17.22
C ALA A 138 3.06 -1.81 16.25
N LEU A 139 2.89 -2.17 14.97
CA LEU A 139 3.95 -2.17 13.96
C LEU A 139 3.85 -0.95 13.03
N ARG A 140 2.78 -0.17 13.12
CA ARG A 140 2.49 0.91 12.15
C ARG A 140 3.56 1.99 12.13
N ALA A 141 4.02 2.46 13.29
CA ALA A 141 5.06 3.49 13.36
C ALA A 141 6.34 3.03 12.65
N GLN A 142 6.79 1.80 12.93
CA GLN A 142 7.95 1.21 12.26
C GLN A 142 7.71 1.06 10.73
N ALA A 143 6.51 0.66 10.32
CA ALA A 143 6.18 0.52 8.90
C ALA A 143 6.21 1.87 8.17
N ILE A 144 5.72 2.95 8.80
CA ILE A 144 5.77 4.31 8.27
C ILE A 144 7.23 4.78 8.13
N GLU A 145 8.05 4.57 9.15
CA GLU A 145 9.48 4.88 9.11
C GLU A 145 10.21 4.09 8.02
N SER A 146 9.92 2.78 7.90
CA SER A 146 10.49 1.93 6.86
C SER A 146 10.12 2.45 5.46
N ALA A 147 8.85 2.78 5.22
CA ALA A 147 8.39 3.35 3.96
C ALA A 147 9.09 4.69 3.64
N GLY A 148 9.24 5.57 4.65
CA GLY A 148 9.91 6.87 4.51
C GLY A 148 11.39 6.77 4.19
N ASN A 149 12.04 5.68 4.57
CA ASN A 149 13.47 5.46 4.32
C ASN A 149 13.79 4.88 2.94
N LEU A 150 12.78 4.43 2.18
CA LEU A 150 13.00 3.77 0.89
C LEU A 150 13.32 4.72 -0.26
N ALA A 151 12.87 5.97 -0.19
CA ALA A 151 12.96 6.88 -1.33
C ALA A 151 13.14 8.34 -0.91
N ARG A 152 13.53 9.17 -1.91
CA ARG A 152 13.51 10.62 -1.76
C ARG A 152 12.10 11.17 -1.65
N ASP A 153 11.18 10.66 -2.46
CA ASP A 153 9.78 11.08 -2.52
C ASP A 153 8.89 9.90 -2.06
N LEU A 154 7.82 10.19 -1.31
CA LEU A 154 6.87 9.18 -0.83
C LEU A 154 5.44 9.64 -1.07
N LEU A 155 4.67 8.81 -1.78
CA LEU A 155 3.22 8.95 -1.93
C LEU A 155 2.51 7.93 -1.04
N ILE A 156 1.63 8.41 -0.19
CA ILE A 156 0.76 7.57 0.67
C ILE A 156 -0.69 7.80 0.27
N ILE A 157 -1.43 6.72 0.03
CA ILE A 157 -2.89 6.73 -0.15
C ILE A 157 -3.49 5.75 0.84
N CYS A 158 -4.30 6.25 1.78
CA CYS A 158 -4.86 5.42 2.84
C CYS A 158 -6.27 5.89 3.26
N ARG A 159 -6.93 5.12 4.11
CA ARG A 159 -8.10 5.59 4.84
C ARG A 159 -7.67 6.60 5.89
N GLY A 160 -8.45 7.68 6.01
CA GLY A 160 -8.24 8.70 7.00
C GLY A 160 -9.32 8.72 8.08
N ARG A 161 -8.98 9.24 9.27
CA ARG A 161 -9.90 9.58 10.35
C ARG A 161 -9.39 10.79 11.13
N GLU A 162 -10.25 11.43 11.89
CA GLU A 162 -9.83 12.39 12.91
C GLU A 162 -9.16 11.68 14.10
N GLU A 163 -8.32 12.39 14.82
CA GLU A 163 -7.67 11.86 16.03
C GLU A 163 -8.67 11.55 17.12
N THR A 164 -9.77 12.30 17.18
CA THR A 164 -10.87 12.11 18.12
C THR A 164 -11.78 10.95 17.78
N ASP A 165 -11.71 10.43 16.54
CA ASP A 165 -12.51 9.30 16.12
C ASP A 165 -11.98 7.99 16.73
N PRO A 166 -12.85 7.00 16.99
CA PRO A 166 -12.41 5.68 17.37
C PRO A 166 -11.39 5.10 16.36
N PRO A 167 -10.39 4.32 16.81
CA PRO A 167 -9.37 3.74 15.92
C PRO A 167 -9.94 2.79 14.86
N GLY A 168 -11.19 2.38 15.03
CA GLY A 168 -11.85 1.47 14.09
C GLY A 168 -11.33 0.04 14.19
N GLN A 169 -11.50 -0.68 13.09
CA GLN A 169 -11.03 -2.06 12.92
C GLN A 169 -10.34 -2.19 11.56
N LEU A 170 -9.70 -3.32 11.32
CA LEU A 170 -9.03 -3.63 10.05
C LEU A 170 -9.96 -3.44 8.82
N PRO A 171 -9.51 -2.67 7.82
CA PRO A 171 -8.30 -1.84 7.78
C PRO A 171 -8.45 -0.61 8.69
N TRP A 172 -7.42 -0.34 9.51
CA TRP A 172 -7.45 0.76 10.48
C TRP A 172 -7.15 2.10 9.79
N PRO A 173 -8.08 3.06 9.79
CA PRO A 173 -7.81 4.39 9.25
C PRO A 173 -6.65 5.06 9.99
N LEU A 174 -5.84 5.82 9.27
CA LEU A 174 -4.75 6.61 9.83
C LEU A 174 -5.25 8.01 10.22
N THR A 175 -4.58 8.61 11.20
CA THR A 175 -4.68 10.03 11.50
C THR A 175 -3.54 10.80 10.81
N ARG A 176 -3.59 12.12 10.81
CA ARG A 176 -2.45 12.96 10.40
C ARG A 176 -1.25 12.75 11.30
N ALA A 177 -1.49 12.63 12.61
CA ALA A 177 -0.44 12.39 13.60
C ALA A 177 0.30 11.06 13.36
N ASP A 178 -0.36 10.02 12.85
CA ASP A 178 0.32 8.77 12.46
C ASP A 178 1.43 9.01 11.42
N LEU A 179 1.33 10.04 10.58
CA LEU A 179 2.29 10.35 9.51
C LEU A 179 3.36 11.37 9.92
N GLU A 180 3.23 12.04 11.06
CA GLU A 180 4.21 13.03 11.55
C GLU A 180 5.63 12.49 11.70
N PRO A 181 5.88 11.22 12.08
CA PRO A 181 7.23 10.65 12.17
C PRO A 181 8.04 10.77 10.88
N LEU A 182 7.40 10.89 9.71
CA LEU A 182 8.09 11.11 8.43
C LEU A 182 8.91 12.41 8.43
N SER A 183 8.48 13.43 9.17
CA SER A 183 9.23 14.68 9.31
C SER A 183 10.56 14.49 10.03
N ASN A 184 10.63 13.54 10.98
CA ASN A 184 11.87 13.20 11.69
C ASN A 184 12.91 12.52 10.79
N LEU A 185 12.45 11.95 9.66
CA LEU A 185 13.31 11.36 8.64
C LEU A 185 13.78 12.39 7.60
N GLY A 186 13.48 13.67 7.81
CA GLY A 186 13.82 14.75 6.88
C GLY A 186 12.89 14.87 5.67
N LEU A 187 11.73 14.20 5.68
CA LEU A 187 10.70 14.42 4.67
C LEU A 187 9.82 15.61 5.06
N SER A 188 9.47 16.41 4.09
CA SER A 188 8.51 17.52 4.21
C SER A 188 7.28 17.25 3.36
N ILE A 189 6.11 17.56 3.93
CA ILE A 189 4.87 17.39 3.19
C ILE A 189 4.74 18.43 2.09
N GLN A 190 4.52 17.97 0.87
CA GLN A 190 4.36 18.82 -0.31
C GLN A 190 2.88 19.04 -0.62
N ASN A 191 2.07 17.99 -0.43
CA ASN A 191 0.63 18.07 -0.61
C ASN A 191 -0.05 17.07 0.35
N PHE A 192 -1.15 17.48 0.94
CA PHE A 192 -2.01 16.62 1.76
C PHE A 192 -3.46 16.89 1.37
N GLU A 193 -4.09 15.86 0.85
CA GLU A 193 -5.50 15.89 0.50
C GLU A 193 -6.27 14.96 1.43
N ASP A 194 -7.37 15.47 1.91
CA ASP A 194 -8.29 14.82 2.83
C ASP A 194 -9.70 14.97 2.22
N PHE A 195 -10.28 13.87 1.80
CA PHE A 195 -11.49 13.89 1.00
C PHE A 195 -12.36 12.65 1.19
N ASP A 196 -13.64 12.78 0.91
CA ASP A 196 -14.56 11.65 0.78
C ASP A 196 -14.29 10.93 -0.53
N ASP A 197 -14.13 9.60 -0.45
CA ASP A 197 -13.80 8.77 -1.62
C ASP A 197 -14.97 8.70 -2.61
N PRO A 198 -14.86 9.28 -3.81
CA PRO A 198 -15.95 9.27 -4.79
C PRO A 198 -16.25 7.86 -5.33
N PHE A 199 -15.33 6.90 -5.19
CA PHE A 199 -15.48 5.52 -5.64
C PHE A 199 -15.96 4.59 -4.52
N GLN A 200 -15.82 5.01 -3.25
CA GLN A 200 -16.27 4.26 -2.07
C GLN A 200 -16.99 5.20 -1.10
N PRO A 201 -18.29 5.52 -1.35
CA PRO A 201 -19.06 6.42 -0.50
C PRO A 201 -18.98 6.06 1.00
N GLY A 202 -18.82 7.07 1.86
CA GLY A 202 -18.65 6.90 3.29
C GLY A 202 -17.22 6.47 3.72
N THR A 203 -16.26 6.48 2.79
CA THR A 203 -14.85 6.27 3.10
C THR A 203 -14.09 7.58 2.97
N ARG A 204 -13.48 8.05 4.05
CA ARG A 204 -12.55 9.19 4.03
C ARG A 204 -11.17 8.70 3.58
N ARG A 205 -10.52 9.48 2.73
CA ARG A 205 -9.18 9.19 2.20
C ARG A 205 -8.21 10.28 2.53
N PHE A 206 -6.98 9.86 2.81
CA PHE A 206 -5.80 10.72 2.75
C PHE A 206 -4.99 10.35 1.51
N ARG A 207 -4.50 11.39 0.81
CA ARG A 207 -3.46 11.29 -0.20
C ARG A 207 -2.38 12.29 0.18
N ALA A 208 -1.24 11.80 0.63
CA ALA A 208 -0.16 12.60 1.16
C ALA A 208 1.12 12.39 0.33
N TYR A 209 1.68 13.47 -0.17
CA TYR A 209 2.94 13.46 -0.91
C TYR A 209 4.03 14.16 -0.10
N TRP A 210 5.08 13.42 0.15
CA TRP A 210 6.22 13.82 0.95
C TRP A 210 7.49 13.85 0.10
N ARG A 211 8.43 14.76 0.43
CA ARG A 211 9.72 14.90 -0.25
C ARG A 211 10.82 15.18 0.77
N ARG A 212 11.98 14.57 0.55
CA ARG A 212 13.23 14.84 1.26
C ARG A 212 14.01 15.97 0.61
#